data_38f19b832b5beefe0a20d94a1236e151
#
_entry.id   38f19b832b5beefe0a20d94a1236e151
#
_cell.length_a   1.000
_cell.length_b   1.000
_cell.length_c   1.000
_cell.angle_alpha   90.00
_cell.angle_beta   90.00
_cell.angle_gamma   90.00
#
_symmetry.space_group_name_H-M   'P 1'
#
loop_
_entity.id
_entity.type
_entity.pdbx_description
1 polymer ?
#
loop_
_entity_poly.entity_id
_entity_poly.type
_entity_poly.pdbx_seq_one_letter_code
_entity_poly.pdbx_strand_id
1 'polypeptide(L)'
;MRAKKPSRKPGRVRGRPKRHTRERGTALAVYAHDVRTALTGILALSELLASSDFGERERQWALTIKSSAEHLVALSTSIIETAKAESGTLTLAATPFQPRRLIEDLAELLSARAQTKGLSSEVTIADDLPKTLIGDAVRLRTALENLLDNAVKFTEHGVVRFDVRAEDAARRCARLIFSVADSGIGLTPAEIKRLFRPFRQPNAAVARRFGGAGLGLALVKRLAKLMGGDVTVSSSRGRGATFRFSVVVPLAPAEAPGRNDRPRKDKSTRSLAILCAEHNPYGRVILNTILGELGHRADFVGSGEEAVAAVARGYDAVLMDVGLAGTNGANTVRRIRALPGVAARTPIIALSGHPDADDEQIARAAGMDFYVRKPVSPSGLAAALAAVVAK
;
A
#
# COMPACT_ATOMS: atom_id res chain seq x y z
N MET A 1 -21.88 55.88 -44.14
CA MET A 1 -22.18 54.82 -43.14
C MET A 1 -21.15 53.72 -43.28
N ARG A 2 -20.20 53.62 -42.37
CA ARG A 2 -19.15 52.60 -42.30
C ARG A 2 -19.48 51.60 -41.17
N ALA A 3 -19.74 50.37 -41.51
CA ALA A 3 -20.05 49.30 -40.58
C ALA A 3 -18.76 48.84 -39.80
N LYS A 4 -18.81 48.86 -38.49
CA LYS A 4 -17.77 48.30 -37.57
C LYS A 4 -17.91 46.77 -37.52
N LYS A 5 -16.82 46.05 -37.84
CA LYS A 5 -16.64 44.62 -37.60
C LYS A 5 -16.44 44.36 -36.11
N PRO A 6 -17.02 43.29 -35.54
CA PRO A 6 -16.76 42.93 -34.14
C PRO A 6 -15.40 42.23 -33.97
N SER A 7 -14.62 42.63 -32.97
CA SER A 7 -13.33 42.09 -32.60
C SER A 7 -13.50 40.69 -31.97
N ARG A 8 -12.89 39.67 -32.53
CA ARG A 8 -12.72 38.34 -31.95
C ARG A 8 -11.75 38.42 -30.76
N LYS A 9 -12.19 38.06 -29.56
CA LYS A 9 -11.31 37.82 -28.41
C LYS A 9 -10.46 36.57 -28.65
N PRO A 10 -9.14 36.58 -28.34
CA PRO A 10 -8.30 35.42 -28.50
C PRO A 10 -8.65 34.35 -27.44
N GLY A 11 -8.83 33.11 -27.88
CA GLY A 11 -9.11 31.97 -27.03
C GLY A 11 -7.94 31.71 -26.06
N ARG A 12 -8.27 31.51 -24.78
CA ARG A 12 -7.32 31.07 -23.76
C ARG A 12 -6.74 29.71 -24.16
N VAL A 13 -5.49 29.73 -24.58
CA VAL A 13 -4.66 28.52 -24.75
C VAL A 13 -4.48 27.88 -23.39
N ARG A 14 -5.08 26.71 -23.18
CA ARG A 14 -4.78 25.83 -22.02
C ARG A 14 -3.31 25.47 -22.07
N GLY A 15 -2.52 26.07 -21.17
CA GLY A 15 -1.08 25.79 -21.07
C GLY A 15 -0.84 24.32 -20.79
N ARG A 16 -0.04 23.66 -21.64
CA ARG A 16 0.55 22.36 -21.39
C ARG A 16 1.29 22.38 -20.06
N PRO A 17 1.16 21.37 -19.19
CA PRO A 17 1.93 21.29 -17.95
C PRO A 17 3.42 21.31 -18.28
N LYS A 18 4.16 22.19 -17.63
CA LYS A 18 5.57 22.47 -17.91
C LYS A 18 6.40 21.19 -17.70
N ARG A 19 7.22 20.82 -18.67
CA ARG A 19 8.17 19.68 -18.69
C ARG A 19 8.94 19.52 -17.36
N HIS A 20 9.34 20.60 -16.72
CA HIS A 20 10.07 20.63 -15.45
C HIS A 20 9.33 20.01 -14.25
N THR A 21 8.00 19.97 -14.24
CA THR A 21 7.24 19.37 -13.14
C THR A 21 7.26 17.83 -13.24
N ARG A 22 7.30 17.30 -14.47
CA ARG A 22 7.34 15.86 -14.74
C ARG A 22 8.73 15.26 -14.43
N GLU A 23 9.80 15.98 -14.77
CA GLU A 23 11.19 15.59 -14.49
C GLU A 23 11.49 15.59 -12.98
N ARG A 24 10.97 16.58 -12.23
CA ARG A 24 11.08 16.62 -10.76
C ARG A 24 10.32 15.48 -10.09
N GLY A 25 9.13 15.11 -10.57
CA GLY A 25 8.36 13.98 -10.06
C GLY A 25 9.08 12.65 -10.23
N THR A 26 9.72 12.43 -11.38
CA THR A 26 10.50 11.20 -11.67
C THR A 26 11.76 11.12 -10.80
N ALA A 27 12.51 12.22 -10.65
CA ALA A 27 13.69 12.24 -9.79
C ALA A 27 13.34 12.00 -8.31
N LEU A 28 12.23 12.57 -7.84
CA LEU A 28 11.77 12.36 -6.46
C LEU A 28 11.33 10.91 -6.22
N ALA A 29 10.72 10.27 -7.23
CA ALA A 29 10.31 8.88 -7.16
C ALA A 29 11.51 7.92 -7.08
N VAL A 30 12.57 8.16 -7.84
CA VAL A 30 13.83 7.39 -7.79
C VAL A 30 14.49 7.56 -6.43
N TYR A 31 14.67 8.80 -5.96
CA TYR A 31 15.28 9.07 -4.66
C TYR A 31 14.53 8.42 -3.49
N ALA A 32 13.21 8.46 -3.53
CA ALA A 32 12.39 7.87 -2.49
C ALA A 32 12.36 6.32 -2.57
N HIS A 33 12.59 5.74 -3.75
CA HIS A 33 12.83 4.29 -3.90
C HIS A 33 14.11 3.88 -3.17
N ASP A 34 15.22 4.61 -3.38
CA ASP A 34 16.50 4.32 -2.77
C ASP A 34 16.44 4.46 -1.23
N VAL A 35 15.76 5.50 -0.74
CA VAL A 35 15.49 5.68 0.70
C VAL A 35 14.67 4.54 1.27
N ARG A 36 13.62 4.08 0.58
CA ARG A 36 12.79 2.95 1.01
C ARG A 36 13.61 1.67 1.09
N THR A 37 14.47 1.42 0.11
CA THR A 37 15.33 0.23 0.07
C THR A 37 16.29 0.18 1.25
N ALA A 38 16.95 1.32 1.59
CA ALA A 38 17.82 1.41 2.75
C ALA A 38 17.05 1.20 4.07
N LEU A 39 15.87 1.79 4.19
CA LEU A 39 15.00 1.65 5.37
C LEU A 39 14.46 0.23 5.54
N THR A 40 14.18 -0.48 4.45
CA THR A 40 13.77 -1.89 4.51
C THR A 40 14.89 -2.76 5.10
N GLY A 41 16.16 -2.45 4.78
CA GLY A 41 17.31 -3.12 5.41
C GLY A 41 17.40 -2.87 6.92
N ILE A 42 17.20 -1.63 7.35
CA ILE A 42 17.20 -1.26 8.78
C ILE A 42 16.05 -1.97 9.52
N LEU A 43 14.87 -2.05 8.93
CA LEU A 43 13.70 -2.76 9.47
C LEU A 43 14.01 -4.23 9.70
N ALA A 44 14.55 -4.92 8.69
CA ALA A 44 14.87 -6.34 8.80
C ALA A 44 15.93 -6.62 9.88
N LEU A 45 16.99 -5.81 9.94
CA LEU A 45 18.02 -5.94 10.97
C LEU A 45 17.45 -5.68 12.37
N SER A 46 16.53 -4.71 12.51
CA SER A 46 15.86 -4.43 13.78
C SER A 46 14.96 -5.59 14.22
N GLU A 47 14.26 -6.25 13.29
CA GLU A 47 13.45 -7.43 13.58
C GLU A 47 14.30 -8.61 14.00
N LEU A 48 15.42 -8.87 13.31
CA LEU A 48 16.39 -9.90 13.68
C LEU A 48 16.98 -9.65 15.09
N LEU A 49 17.34 -8.42 15.39
CA LEU A 49 17.83 -8.04 16.70
C LEU A 49 16.73 -8.21 17.78
N ALA A 50 15.49 -7.82 17.49
CA ALA A 50 14.39 -7.96 18.43
C ALA A 50 13.99 -9.42 18.71
N SER A 51 14.20 -10.33 17.75
CA SER A 51 13.94 -11.78 17.88
C SER A 51 15.13 -12.58 18.41
N SER A 52 16.32 -11.98 18.50
CA SER A 52 17.52 -12.63 19.00
C SER A 52 17.53 -12.69 20.54
N ASP A 53 18.33 -13.58 21.11
CA ASP A 53 18.45 -13.76 22.56
C ASP A 53 19.35 -12.68 23.19
N PHE A 54 18.87 -11.43 23.06
CA PHE A 54 19.51 -10.25 23.67
C PHE A 54 18.81 -9.88 24.99
N GLY A 55 19.51 -9.09 25.81
CA GLY A 55 18.93 -8.48 27.00
C GLY A 55 17.75 -7.54 26.67
N GLU A 56 16.93 -7.26 27.66
CA GLU A 56 15.72 -6.41 27.50
C GLU A 56 16.05 -5.01 26.96
N ARG A 57 17.24 -4.49 27.29
CA ARG A 57 17.70 -3.17 26.85
C ARG A 57 18.02 -3.13 25.36
N GLU A 58 18.69 -4.14 24.83
CA GLU A 58 19.03 -4.29 23.41
C GLU A 58 17.76 -4.51 22.58
N ARG A 59 16.84 -5.32 23.11
CA ARG A 59 15.52 -5.53 22.49
C ARG A 59 14.74 -4.22 22.38
N GLN A 60 14.74 -3.37 23.41
CA GLN A 60 14.11 -2.04 23.37
C GLN A 60 14.76 -1.12 22.32
N TRP A 61 16.08 -1.18 22.16
CA TRP A 61 16.76 -0.43 21.09
C TRP A 61 16.35 -0.92 19.72
N ALA A 62 16.31 -2.22 19.50
CA ALA A 62 15.88 -2.82 18.21
C ALA A 62 14.44 -2.41 17.86
N LEU A 63 13.52 -2.46 18.81
CA LEU A 63 12.13 -2.01 18.63
C LEU A 63 12.04 -0.51 18.32
N THR A 64 12.89 0.32 18.93
CA THR A 64 12.95 1.76 18.67
C THR A 64 13.47 2.05 17.27
N ILE A 65 14.50 1.32 16.81
CA ILE A 65 15.06 1.43 15.46
C ILE A 65 14.00 0.98 14.44
N LYS A 66 13.32 -0.14 14.70
CA LYS A 66 12.23 -0.67 13.86
C LYS A 66 11.13 0.38 13.68
N SER A 67 10.61 0.92 14.78
CA SER A 67 9.56 1.94 14.75
C SER A 67 9.99 3.20 13.99
N SER A 68 11.24 3.63 14.15
CA SER A 68 11.80 4.78 13.44
C SER A 68 11.90 4.52 11.93
N ALA A 69 12.34 3.33 11.52
CA ALA A 69 12.44 2.93 10.14
C ALA A 69 11.06 2.80 9.47
N GLU A 70 10.07 2.20 10.15
CA GLU A 70 8.67 2.14 9.71
C GLU A 70 8.10 3.54 9.46
N HIS A 71 8.38 4.46 10.38
CA HIS A 71 7.96 5.85 10.24
C HIS A 71 8.58 6.53 9.00
N LEU A 72 9.86 6.32 8.75
CA LEU A 72 10.55 6.88 7.58
C LEU A 72 10.06 6.25 6.27
N VAL A 73 9.75 4.95 6.23
CA VAL A 73 9.11 4.29 5.07
C VAL A 73 7.75 4.93 4.77
N ALA A 74 6.93 5.12 5.79
CA ALA A 74 5.62 5.75 5.65
C ALA A 74 5.73 7.20 5.12
N LEU A 75 6.71 7.98 5.62
CA LEU A 75 6.99 9.34 5.15
C LEU A 75 7.45 9.36 3.69
N SER A 76 8.41 8.50 3.32
CA SER A 76 8.91 8.40 1.95
C SER A 76 7.78 8.04 0.97
N THR A 77 6.96 7.06 1.33
CA THR A 77 5.79 6.66 0.54
C THR A 77 4.80 7.82 0.36
N SER A 78 4.48 8.52 1.45
CA SER A 78 3.55 9.65 1.41
C SER A 78 4.07 10.82 0.56
N ILE A 79 5.38 11.08 0.56
CA ILE A 79 6.01 12.10 -0.30
C ILE A 79 5.88 11.73 -1.77
N ILE A 80 6.17 10.46 -2.14
CA ILE A 80 6.05 9.98 -3.52
C ILE A 80 4.61 10.08 -4.01
N GLU A 81 3.67 9.58 -3.22
CA GLU A 81 2.25 9.59 -3.59
C GLU A 81 1.71 11.02 -3.72
N THR A 82 2.13 11.93 -2.85
CA THR A 82 1.78 13.35 -2.97
C THR A 82 2.36 13.95 -4.26
N ALA A 83 3.62 13.69 -4.57
CA ALA A 83 4.27 14.19 -5.78
C ALA A 83 3.64 13.60 -7.06
N LYS A 84 3.34 12.30 -7.08
CA LYS A 84 2.62 11.63 -8.18
C LYS A 84 1.20 12.19 -8.34
N ALA A 85 0.53 12.49 -7.24
CA ALA A 85 -0.80 13.09 -7.24
C ALA A 85 -0.80 14.52 -7.77
N GLU A 86 0.21 15.34 -7.42
CA GLU A 86 0.36 16.71 -7.91
C GLU A 86 0.72 16.75 -9.39
N SER A 87 1.53 15.82 -9.88
CA SER A 87 1.88 15.72 -11.30
C SER A 87 0.76 15.15 -12.18
N GLY A 88 -0.34 14.68 -11.58
CA GLY A 88 -1.46 14.04 -12.30
C GLY A 88 -1.13 12.66 -12.88
N THR A 89 -0.01 12.04 -12.46
CA THR A 89 0.44 10.72 -12.91
C THR A 89 -0.08 9.59 -12.02
N LEU A 90 -0.81 9.91 -10.96
CA LEU A 90 -1.40 8.90 -10.07
C LEU A 90 -2.60 8.24 -10.75
N THR A 91 -2.45 6.99 -11.17
CA THR A 91 -3.51 6.14 -11.71
C THR A 91 -4.08 5.24 -10.60
N LEU A 92 -5.38 4.98 -10.63
CA LEU A 92 -6.03 4.04 -9.72
C LEU A 92 -6.06 2.66 -10.35
N ALA A 93 -5.78 1.63 -9.55
CA ALA A 93 -6.01 0.26 -9.95
C ALA A 93 -7.53 -0.02 -10.04
N ALA A 94 -7.92 -0.88 -10.98
CA ALA A 94 -9.31 -1.31 -11.15
C ALA A 94 -9.36 -2.83 -10.98
N THR A 95 -9.16 -3.31 -9.75
CA THR A 95 -9.17 -4.74 -9.40
C THR A 95 -10.40 -5.11 -8.58
N PRO A 96 -10.95 -6.32 -8.72
CA PRO A 96 -12.02 -6.79 -7.86
C PRO A 96 -11.54 -6.90 -6.41
N PHE A 97 -12.34 -6.43 -5.46
CA PHE A 97 -12.08 -6.62 -4.03
C PHE A 97 -13.37 -6.75 -3.22
N GLN A 98 -13.26 -7.35 -2.04
CA GLN A 98 -14.36 -7.51 -1.09
C GLN A 98 -14.28 -6.38 -0.04
N PRO A 99 -15.18 -5.40 -0.06
CA PRO A 99 -15.11 -4.27 0.87
C PRO A 99 -15.27 -4.70 2.32
N ARG A 100 -16.14 -5.66 2.62
CA ARG A 100 -16.36 -6.17 3.99
C ARG A 100 -15.06 -6.69 4.60
N ARG A 101 -14.32 -7.55 3.88
CA ARG A 101 -13.05 -8.08 4.35
C ARG A 101 -12.01 -7.00 4.60
N LEU A 102 -11.90 -6.03 3.69
CA LEU A 102 -10.99 -4.89 3.88
C LEU A 102 -11.31 -4.12 5.17
N ILE A 103 -12.61 -3.93 5.45
CA ILE A 103 -13.07 -3.18 6.63
C ILE A 103 -12.87 -3.98 7.91
N GLU A 104 -13.11 -5.30 7.88
CA GLU A 104 -12.86 -6.21 9.00
C GLU A 104 -11.38 -6.22 9.40
N ASP A 105 -10.46 -6.33 8.42
CA ASP A 105 -9.00 -6.22 8.66
C ASP A 105 -8.63 -4.88 9.33
N LEU A 106 -9.25 -3.76 8.88
CA LEU A 106 -9.01 -2.44 9.45
C LEU A 106 -9.59 -2.29 10.86
N ALA A 107 -10.71 -2.94 11.12
CA ALA A 107 -11.34 -2.99 12.45
C ALA A 107 -10.47 -3.72 13.46
N GLU A 108 -9.89 -4.86 13.07
CA GLU A 108 -8.93 -5.59 13.89
C GLU A 108 -7.68 -4.74 14.20
N LEU A 109 -7.13 -4.07 13.18
CA LEU A 109 -5.99 -3.18 13.33
C LEU A 109 -6.30 -2.01 14.28
N LEU A 110 -7.48 -1.38 14.14
CA LEU A 110 -7.94 -0.31 15.04
C LEU A 110 -8.03 -0.82 16.48
N SER A 111 -8.65 -1.98 16.68
CA SER A 111 -8.86 -2.58 17.99
C SER A 111 -7.54 -2.85 18.71
N ALA A 112 -6.58 -3.45 18.00
CA ALA A 112 -5.24 -3.73 18.54
C ALA A 112 -4.50 -2.44 18.95
N ARG A 113 -4.53 -1.40 18.07
CA ARG A 113 -3.88 -0.10 18.35
C ARG A 113 -4.56 0.67 19.49
N ALA A 114 -5.88 0.66 19.54
CA ALA A 114 -6.65 1.29 20.62
C ALA A 114 -6.34 0.62 21.95
N GLN A 115 -6.35 -0.72 22.00
CA GLN A 115 -6.02 -1.49 23.21
C GLN A 115 -4.61 -1.20 23.74
N THR A 116 -3.59 -1.14 22.85
CA THR A 116 -2.21 -0.80 23.24
C THR A 116 -2.12 0.57 23.90
N LYS A 117 -3.03 1.49 23.56
CA LYS A 117 -3.08 2.85 24.13
C LYS A 117 -4.10 3.00 25.29
N GLY A 118 -4.81 1.94 25.65
CA GLY A 118 -5.85 1.98 26.69
C GLY A 118 -7.12 2.71 26.25
N LEU A 119 -7.41 2.74 24.94
CA LEU A 119 -8.62 3.34 24.37
C LEU A 119 -9.67 2.26 24.08
N SER A 120 -10.95 2.65 24.10
CA SER A 120 -12.03 1.82 23.56
C SER A 120 -12.16 2.02 22.07
N SER A 121 -12.54 0.95 21.35
CA SER A 121 -12.87 1.02 19.92
C SER A 121 -14.26 0.45 19.67
N GLU A 122 -15.04 1.13 18.85
CA GLU A 122 -16.37 0.71 18.42
C GLU A 122 -16.40 0.67 16.88
N VAL A 123 -16.85 -0.45 16.31
CA VAL A 123 -16.91 -0.61 14.85
C VAL A 123 -18.32 -1.01 14.44
N THR A 124 -18.87 -0.29 13.47
CA THR A 124 -20.20 -0.57 12.89
C THR A 124 -20.07 -0.75 11.38
N ILE A 125 -20.43 -1.92 10.89
CA ILE A 125 -20.40 -2.24 9.46
C ILE A 125 -21.82 -2.52 9.00
N ALA A 126 -22.33 -1.72 8.06
CA ALA A 126 -23.66 -1.94 7.51
C ALA A 126 -23.77 -3.31 6.81
N ASP A 127 -24.92 -3.96 6.94
CA ASP A 127 -25.15 -5.30 6.39
C ASP A 127 -25.29 -5.30 4.87
N ASP A 128 -25.73 -4.19 4.29
CA ASP A 128 -26.03 -3.99 2.87
C ASP A 128 -24.80 -3.62 2.02
N LEU A 129 -23.59 -3.80 2.53
CA LEU A 129 -22.38 -3.57 1.75
C LEU A 129 -22.32 -4.50 0.52
N PRO A 130 -21.97 -3.97 -0.67
CA PRO A 130 -21.77 -4.78 -1.87
C PRO A 130 -20.74 -5.89 -1.64
N LYS A 131 -21.01 -7.11 -2.15
CA LYS A 131 -20.10 -8.27 -1.97
C LYS A 131 -18.75 -8.04 -2.63
N THR A 132 -18.75 -7.49 -3.86
CA THR A 132 -17.54 -7.28 -4.65
C THR A 132 -17.63 -5.94 -5.39
N LEU A 133 -16.57 -5.17 -5.30
CA LEU A 133 -16.39 -3.89 -5.98
C LEU A 133 -15.14 -3.94 -6.86
N ILE A 134 -15.07 -3.06 -7.87
CA ILE A 134 -13.88 -2.91 -8.73
C ILE A 134 -13.21 -1.59 -8.40
N GLY A 135 -11.98 -1.64 -7.86
CA GLY A 135 -11.27 -0.43 -7.47
C GLY A 135 -9.89 -0.69 -6.90
N ASP A 136 -9.29 0.35 -6.33
CA ASP A 136 -7.97 0.29 -5.71
C ASP A 136 -8.09 0.07 -4.18
N ALA A 137 -8.21 -1.19 -3.79
CA ALA A 137 -8.32 -1.59 -2.39
C ALA A 137 -7.12 -1.15 -1.56
N VAL A 138 -5.93 -1.11 -2.16
CA VAL A 138 -4.69 -0.75 -1.46
C VAL A 138 -4.67 0.72 -1.08
N ARG A 139 -5.05 1.59 -2.01
CA ARG A 139 -5.11 3.04 -1.74
C ARG A 139 -6.29 3.40 -0.85
N LEU A 140 -7.39 2.65 -0.97
CA LEU A 140 -8.51 2.77 -0.04
C LEU A 140 -8.06 2.42 1.39
N ARG A 141 -7.34 1.30 1.57
CA ARG A 141 -6.72 0.91 2.84
C ARG A 141 -5.80 2.00 3.38
N THR A 142 -4.87 2.50 2.57
CA THR A 142 -3.93 3.56 2.96
C THR A 142 -4.65 4.83 3.44
N ALA A 143 -5.72 5.24 2.76
CA ALA A 143 -6.50 6.40 3.19
C ALA A 143 -7.19 6.17 4.54
N LEU A 144 -7.78 5.00 4.74
CA LEU A 144 -8.48 4.64 5.97
C LEU A 144 -7.50 4.47 7.15
N GLU A 145 -6.37 3.80 6.94
CA GLU A 145 -5.30 3.68 7.96
C GLU A 145 -4.82 5.05 8.43
N ASN A 146 -4.60 6.01 7.51
CA ASN A 146 -4.24 7.38 7.88
C ASN A 146 -5.30 8.07 8.76
N LEU A 147 -6.59 7.81 8.53
CA LEU A 147 -7.67 8.38 9.36
C LEU A 147 -7.74 7.70 10.73
N LEU A 148 -7.68 6.36 10.77
CA LEU A 148 -7.72 5.57 12.00
C LEU A 148 -6.51 5.85 12.88
N ASP A 149 -5.31 5.94 12.28
CA ASP A 149 -4.08 6.28 13.01
C ASP A 149 -4.15 7.67 13.64
N ASN A 150 -4.69 8.65 12.91
CA ASN A 150 -4.89 9.99 13.46
C ASN A 150 -5.89 9.97 14.62
N ALA A 151 -6.97 9.22 14.51
CA ALA A 151 -7.97 9.11 15.58
C ALA A 151 -7.37 8.51 16.86
N VAL A 152 -6.64 7.39 16.76
CA VAL A 152 -5.94 6.78 17.90
C VAL A 152 -4.85 7.72 18.44
N LYS A 153 -4.08 8.35 17.55
CA LYS A 153 -2.97 9.24 17.90
C LYS A 153 -3.40 10.43 18.73
N PHE A 154 -4.48 11.12 18.33
CA PHE A 154 -4.95 12.35 18.96
C PHE A 154 -5.97 12.16 20.09
N THR A 155 -6.33 10.91 20.39
CA THR A 155 -7.14 10.55 21.56
C THR A 155 -6.23 10.05 22.68
N GLU A 156 -6.29 10.67 23.86
CA GLU A 156 -5.52 10.25 25.02
C GLU A 156 -6.31 9.27 25.87
N HIS A 157 -7.58 9.53 26.06
CA HIS A 157 -8.54 8.71 26.79
C HIS A 157 -9.89 8.73 26.07
N GLY A 158 -10.64 7.66 26.18
CA GLY A 158 -11.99 7.57 25.63
C GLY A 158 -12.12 6.57 24.48
N VAL A 159 -12.80 6.95 23.39
CA VAL A 159 -13.25 6.03 22.37
C VAL A 159 -12.92 6.51 20.95
N VAL A 160 -12.58 5.56 20.08
CA VAL A 160 -12.52 5.75 18.62
C VAL A 160 -13.60 4.91 17.97
N ARG A 161 -14.45 5.53 17.14
CA ARG A 161 -15.54 4.88 16.40
C ARG A 161 -15.22 4.82 14.92
N PHE A 162 -15.50 3.67 14.31
CA PHE A 162 -15.34 3.45 12.89
C PHE A 162 -16.64 2.89 12.30
N ASP A 163 -17.40 3.73 11.58
CA ASP A 163 -18.67 3.35 10.98
C ASP A 163 -18.55 3.32 9.46
N VAL A 164 -19.11 2.27 8.84
CA VAL A 164 -19.06 2.08 7.38
C VAL A 164 -20.44 1.75 6.85
N ARG A 165 -20.84 2.46 5.80
CA ARG A 165 -22.08 2.23 5.08
C ARG A 165 -21.91 2.40 3.58
N ALA A 166 -22.82 1.82 2.82
CA ALA A 166 -22.93 2.02 1.38
C ALA A 166 -24.20 2.78 1.05
N GLU A 167 -24.14 3.57 -0.01
CA GLU A 167 -25.28 4.21 -0.63
C GLU A 167 -25.25 3.91 -2.13
N ASP A 168 -26.40 3.74 -2.76
CA ASP A 168 -26.45 3.57 -4.21
C ASP A 168 -25.94 4.83 -4.91
N ALA A 169 -25.11 4.64 -5.90
CA ALA A 169 -24.63 5.68 -6.78
C ALA A 169 -25.07 5.41 -8.23
N ALA A 170 -25.17 6.47 -9.03
CA ALA A 170 -25.55 6.32 -10.44
C ALA A 170 -24.60 5.38 -11.19
N ARG A 171 -25.07 4.77 -12.30
CA ARG A 171 -24.26 3.99 -13.25
C ARG A 171 -23.65 2.70 -12.70
N ARG A 172 -24.38 1.91 -11.89
CA ARG A 172 -23.87 0.68 -11.28
C ARG A 172 -22.62 0.89 -10.41
N CYS A 173 -22.59 1.98 -9.67
CA CYS A 173 -21.58 2.29 -8.68
C CYS A 173 -22.20 2.27 -7.28
N ALA A 174 -21.39 1.95 -6.27
CA ALA A 174 -21.71 2.16 -4.88
C ALA A 174 -20.91 3.36 -4.35
N ARG A 175 -21.51 4.17 -3.50
CA ARG A 175 -20.81 5.17 -2.70
C ARG A 175 -20.54 4.57 -1.33
N LEU A 176 -19.28 4.26 -1.04
CA LEU A 176 -18.88 3.87 0.30
C LEU A 176 -18.64 5.14 1.14
N ILE A 177 -19.16 5.15 2.35
CA ILE A 177 -19.00 6.23 3.32
C ILE A 177 -18.40 5.65 4.59
N PHE A 178 -17.25 6.16 4.97
CA PHE A 178 -16.51 5.81 6.16
C PHE A 178 -16.54 7.00 7.12
N SER A 179 -16.94 6.77 8.34
CA SER A 179 -16.95 7.76 9.42
C SER A 179 -15.98 7.32 10.50
N VAL A 180 -14.95 8.11 10.73
CA VAL A 180 -13.98 7.89 11.81
C VAL A 180 -14.17 9.01 12.81
N ALA A 181 -14.66 8.69 14.00
CA ALA A 181 -14.90 9.64 15.08
C ALA A 181 -13.99 9.32 16.28
N ASP A 182 -13.39 10.34 16.81
CA ASP A 182 -12.54 10.27 18.01
C ASP A 182 -13.07 11.19 19.11
N SER A 183 -12.78 10.86 20.37
CA SER A 183 -13.06 11.68 21.55
C SER A 183 -11.86 12.52 21.99
N GLY A 184 -10.92 12.78 21.09
CA GLY A 184 -9.64 13.43 21.37
C GLY A 184 -9.69 14.94 21.54
N ILE A 185 -8.55 15.58 21.32
CA ILE A 185 -8.33 17.02 21.53
C ILE A 185 -9.21 17.94 20.67
N GLY A 186 -9.77 17.43 19.57
CA GLY A 186 -10.54 18.21 18.62
C GLY A 186 -9.77 19.33 17.94
N LEU A 187 -10.43 20.00 17.00
CA LEU A 187 -9.86 21.03 16.13
C LEU A 187 -10.65 22.32 16.19
N THR A 188 -9.98 23.43 16.08
CA THR A 188 -10.59 24.76 15.89
C THR A 188 -10.98 24.98 14.42
N PRO A 189 -11.92 25.92 14.12
CA PRO A 189 -12.27 26.24 12.73
C PRO A 189 -11.08 26.72 11.87
N ALA A 190 -10.11 27.38 12.49
CA ALA A 190 -8.90 27.84 11.82
C ALA A 190 -7.96 26.68 11.44
N GLU A 191 -7.84 25.66 12.30
CA GLU A 191 -7.09 24.44 12.06
C GLU A 191 -7.75 23.60 10.97
N ILE A 192 -9.08 23.45 10.98
CA ILE A 192 -9.85 22.71 9.96
C ILE A 192 -9.60 23.29 8.56
N LYS A 193 -9.58 24.61 8.39
CA LYS A 193 -9.32 25.26 7.09
C LYS A 193 -7.95 24.94 6.49
N ARG A 194 -6.99 24.51 7.30
CA ARG A 194 -5.60 24.22 6.89
C ARG A 194 -5.28 22.74 6.90
N LEU A 195 -6.15 21.90 7.44
CA LEU A 195 -5.93 20.51 7.77
C LEU A 195 -5.48 19.64 6.60
N PHE A 196 -6.03 19.89 5.41
CA PHE A 196 -5.75 19.12 4.19
C PHE A 196 -4.63 19.71 3.31
N ARG A 197 -3.88 20.71 3.82
CA ARG A 197 -2.73 21.27 3.10
C ARG A 197 -1.47 20.46 3.43
N PRO A 198 -0.67 20.04 2.43
CA PRO A 198 0.57 19.32 2.66
C PRO A 198 1.52 20.08 3.61
N PHE A 199 2.28 19.35 4.42
CA PHE A 199 3.26 19.86 5.37
C PHE A 199 2.70 20.84 6.42
N ARG A 200 1.39 20.81 6.67
CA ARG A 200 0.77 21.64 7.69
C ARG A 200 0.31 20.81 8.87
N GLN A 201 0.69 21.28 10.05
CA GLN A 201 0.22 20.75 11.32
C GLN A 201 -0.62 21.82 12.05
N PRO A 202 -1.57 21.42 12.91
CA PRO A 202 -2.48 22.36 13.58
C PRO A 202 -1.73 23.43 14.36
N ASN A 203 -0.74 23.06 15.19
CA ASN A 203 0.14 23.97 15.92
C ASN A 203 1.45 23.29 16.33
N ALA A 204 2.45 24.10 16.74
CA ALA A 204 3.78 23.62 17.11
C ALA A 204 3.78 22.73 18.38
N ALA A 205 2.82 22.88 19.30
CA ALA A 205 2.71 22.06 20.51
C ALA A 205 2.21 20.66 20.17
N VAL A 206 1.19 20.54 19.29
CA VAL A 206 0.69 19.27 18.76
C VAL A 206 1.78 18.57 17.95
N ALA A 207 2.53 19.33 17.14
CA ALA A 207 3.67 18.82 16.38
C ALA A 207 4.74 18.16 17.25
N ARG A 208 5.11 18.80 18.35
CA ARG A 208 6.10 18.29 19.32
C ARG A 208 5.60 17.09 20.10
N ARG A 209 4.31 17.08 20.48
CA ARG A 209 3.73 16.02 21.34
C ARG A 209 3.39 14.76 20.58
N PHE A 210 2.84 14.89 19.37
CA PHE A 210 2.31 13.78 18.61
C PHE A 210 3.13 13.47 17.36
N GLY A 211 4.03 14.34 16.90
CA GLY A 211 4.85 14.13 15.69
C GLY A 211 4.05 14.08 14.39
N GLY A 212 4.73 13.73 13.29
CA GLY A 212 4.15 13.49 11.97
C GLY A 212 4.55 14.54 10.93
N ALA A 213 4.50 14.19 9.63
CA ALA A 213 4.93 15.06 8.53
C ALA A 213 3.84 16.01 8.01
N GLY A 214 2.58 15.86 8.44
CA GLY A 214 1.45 16.64 7.92
C GLY A 214 1.07 16.31 6.47
N LEU A 215 1.39 15.10 5.99
CA LEU A 215 1.13 14.63 4.62
C LEU A 215 -0.10 13.71 4.53
N GLY A 216 -0.39 12.91 5.58
CA GLY A 216 -1.42 11.88 5.53
C GLY A 216 -2.80 12.38 5.14
N LEU A 217 -3.29 13.45 5.79
CA LEU A 217 -4.62 14.01 5.47
C LEU A 217 -4.70 14.68 4.10
N ALA A 218 -3.58 15.26 3.61
CA ALA A 218 -3.51 15.79 2.25
C ALA A 218 -3.63 14.66 1.22
N LEU A 219 -2.95 13.53 1.47
CA LEU A 219 -3.07 12.31 0.66
C LEU A 219 -4.50 11.76 0.69
N VAL A 220 -5.12 11.63 1.87
CA VAL A 220 -6.52 11.19 2.01
C VAL A 220 -7.46 12.04 1.18
N LYS A 221 -7.32 13.38 1.23
CA LYS A 221 -8.14 14.31 0.43
C LYS A 221 -7.95 14.08 -1.07
N ARG A 222 -6.71 13.84 -1.49
CA ARG A 222 -6.39 13.60 -2.90
C ARG A 222 -6.95 12.26 -3.38
N LEU A 223 -6.77 11.19 -2.61
CA LEU A 223 -7.31 9.87 -2.92
C LEU A 223 -8.84 9.89 -2.98
N ALA A 224 -9.51 10.56 -2.03
CA ALA A 224 -10.96 10.75 -2.07
C ALA A 224 -11.42 11.36 -3.39
N LYS A 225 -10.76 12.44 -3.85
CA LYS A 225 -11.09 13.11 -5.11
C LYS A 225 -10.84 12.23 -6.34
N LEU A 226 -9.74 11.49 -6.37
CA LEU A 226 -9.44 10.56 -7.46
C LEU A 226 -10.46 9.41 -7.52
N MET A 227 -10.94 8.95 -6.36
CA MET A 227 -11.98 7.92 -6.25
C MET A 227 -13.42 8.49 -6.39
N GLY A 228 -13.60 9.70 -6.91
CA GLY A 228 -14.92 10.28 -7.17
C GLY A 228 -15.70 10.71 -5.93
N GLY A 229 -15.04 10.79 -4.78
CA GLY A 229 -15.63 11.18 -3.50
C GLY A 229 -15.02 12.44 -2.88
N ASP A 230 -15.08 12.51 -1.56
CA ASP A 230 -14.53 13.60 -0.77
C ASP A 230 -14.21 13.17 0.67
N VAL A 231 -13.47 14.02 1.39
CA VAL A 231 -13.30 13.93 2.83
C VAL A 231 -13.69 15.26 3.48
N THR A 232 -14.51 15.16 4.51
CA THR A 232 -14.97 16.30 5.33
C THR A 232 -14.65 16.02 6.79
N VAL A 233 -14.57 17.07 7.59
CA VAL A 233 -14.34 16.98 9.03
C VAL A 233 -15.32 17.88 9.79
N SER A 234 -15.87 17.34 10.87
CA SER A 234 -16.64 18.07 11.87
C SER A 234 -15.91 17.90 13.21
N SER A 235 -15.58 18.99 13.88
CA SER A 235 -14.83 18.96 15.13
C SER A 235 -15.06 20.21 15.95
N SER A 236 -14.92 20.06 17.26
CA SER A 236 -14.87 21.16 18.22
C SER A 236 -13.76 20.88 19.22
N ARG A 237 -13.03 21.92 19.62
CA ARG A 237 -11.93 21.82 20.59
C ARG A 237 -12.40 21.15 21.88
N GLY A 238 -11.68 20.08 22.31
CA GLY A 238 -11.98 19.29 23.50
C GLY A 238 -13.16 18.32 23.37
N ARG A 239 -13.77 18.18 22.18
CA ARG A 239 -14.90 17.26 21.91
C ARG A 239 -14.59 16.24 20.82
N GLY A 240 -13.32 16.10 20.45
CA GLY A 240 -12.88 15.20 19.39
C GLY A 240 -13.17 15.70 17.99
N ALA A 241 -13.01 14.80 17.03
CA ALA A 241 -13.27 15.06 15.62
C ALA A 241 -13.99 13.87 14.97
N THR A 242 -14.75 14.17 13.92
CA THR A 242 -15.35 13.16 13.06
C THR A 242 -14.96 13.43 11.62
N PHE A 243 -14.20 12.52 11.04
CA PHE A 243 -13.83 12.52 9.64
C PHE A 243 -14.81 11.65 8.86
N ARG A 244 -15.45 12.21 7.83
CA ARG A 244 -16.28 11.47 6.90
C ARG A 244 -15.56 11.39 5.56
N PHE A 245 -15.12 10.21 5.19
CA PHE A 245 -14.46 9.90 3.93
C PHE A 245 -15.41 9.15 3.03
N SER A 246 -15.54 9.55 1.77
CA SER A 246 -16.40 8.88 0.80
C SER A 246 -15.65 8.61 -0.49
N VAL A 247 -16.01 7.49 -1.14
CA VAL A 247 -15.50 7.09 -2.45
C VAL A 247 -16.65 6.54 -3.29
N VAL A 248 -16.56 6.66 -4.61
CA VAL A 248 -17.50 6.06 -5.56
C VAL A 248 -16.78 4.95 -6.31
N VAL A 249 -17.28 3.72 -6.18
CA VAL A 249 -16.60 2.51 -6.68
C VAL A 249 -17.59 1.72 -7.54
N PRO A 250 -17.19 1.29 -8.74
CA PRO A 250 -18.01 0.44 -9.60
C PRO A 250 -18.36 -0.90 -8.91
N LEU A 251 -19.62 -1.31 -9.04
CA LEU A 251 -20.04 -2.66 -8.68
C LEU A 251 -19.42 -3.66 -9.65
N ALA A 252 -18.88 -4.76 -9.12
CA ALA A 252 -18.48 -5.86 -9.98
C ALA A 252 -19.68 -6.39 -10.76
N PRO A 253 -19.54 -6.79 -12.03
CA PRO A 253 -20.60 -7.52 -12.74
C PRO A 253 -21.05 -8.69 -11.85
N ALA A 254 -22.36 -8.95 -11.80
CA ALA A 254 -22.87 -10.13 -11.11
C ALA A 254 -22.23 -11.36 -11.73
N GLU A 255 -21.26 -11.97 -11.04
CA GLU A 255 -20.68 -13.23 -11.46
C GLU A 255 -21.74 -14.32 -11.35
N ALA A 256 -21.80 -15.14 -12.40
CA ALA A 256 -22.48 -16.44 -12.31
C ALA A 256 -21.85 -17.25 -11.15
N PRO A 257 -22.63 -18.03 -10.38
CA PRO A 257 -22.13 -18.70 -9.18
C PRO A 257 -21.07 -19.74 -9.54
N GLY A 258 -19.81 -19.42 -9.30
CA GLY A 258 -18.73 -20.33 -9.63
C GLY A 258 -17.41 -20.02 -8.95
N ARG A 259 -17.17 -20.74 -7.91
CA ARG A 259 -15.96 -21.04 -7.14
C ARG A 259 -15.79 -20.21 -5.85
N ASN A 260 -16.34 -20.81 -4.80
CA ASN A 260 -15.88 -20.66 -3.43
C ASN A 260 -14.41 -21.13 -3.34
N ASP A 261 -13.45 -20.20 -3.48
CA ASP A 261 -12.12 -20.43 -2.94
C ASP A 261 -12.15 -20.07 -1.44
N ARG A 262 -12.65 -21.02 -0.64
CA ARG A 262 -12.25 -21.12 0.76
C ARG A 262 -10.75 -21.41 0.76
N PRO A 263 -9.92 -20.65 1.51
CA PRO A 263 -8.53 -21.05 1.70
C PRO A 263 -8.56 -22.44 2.36
N ARG A 264 -8.22 -23.46 1.60
CA ARG A 264 -7.90 -24.78 2.16
C ARG A 264 -6.72 -24.58 3.11
N LYS A 265 -6.97 -24.81 4.39
CA LYS A 265 -5.93 -25.15 5.36
C LYS A 265 -5.37 -26.51 4.96
N ASP A 266 -4.46 -26.52 4.02
CA ASP A 266 -3.61 -27.67 3.81
C ASP A 266 -2.24 -27.37 4.42
N LYS A 267 -1.97 -28.06 5.49
CA LYS A 267 -0.64 -28.21 6.08
C LYS A 267 0.20 -29.06 5.13
N SER A 268 0.78 -28.47 4.11
CA SER A 268 1.89 -29.09 3.39
C SER A 268 3.17 -28.68 4.11
N THR A 269 3.68 -29.56 4.94
CA THR A 269 4.97 -29.43 5.64
C THR A 269 6.17 -29.76 4.74
N ARG A 270 6.04 -29.65 3.41
CA ARG A 270 7.16 -29.91 2.50
C ARG A 270 8.05 -28.68 2.42
N SER A 271 9.34 -28.85 2.75
CA SER A 271 10.36 -27.81 2.50
C SER A 271 10.52 -27.61 1.00
N LEU A 272 10.31 -26.39 0.51
CA LEU A 272 10.44 -26.00 -0.88
C LEU A 272 11.85 -25.52 -1.17
N ALA A 273 12.37 -25.82 -2.37
CA ALA A 273 13.58 -25.23 -2.92
C ALA A 273 13.21 -24.01 -3.77
N ILE A 274 13.64 -22.84 -3.37
CA ILE A 274 13.21 -21.56 -3.96
C ILE A 274 14.41 -20.82 -4.53
N LEU A 275 14.34 -20.42 -5.81
CA LEU A 275 15.32 -19.55 -6.43
C LEU A 275 14.91 -18.08 -6.23
N CYS A 276 15.77 -17.28 -5.63
CA CYS A 276 15.56 -15.86 -5.36
C CYS A 276 16.44 -15.00 -6.26
N ALA A 277 15.86 -14.34 -7.25
CA ALA A 277 16.54 -13.34 -8.08
C ALA A 277 16.38 -11.96 -7.43
N GLU A 278 17.35 -11.59 -6.59
CA GLU A 278 17.42 -10.34 -5.83
C GLU A 278 18.88 -9.83 -5.84
N HIS A 279 19.09 -8.62 -6.38
CA HIS A 279 20.43 -8.04 -6.48
C HIS A 279 20.87 -7.32 -5.18
N ASN A 280 19.88 -6.85 -4.39
CA ASN A 280 20.14 -6.11 -3.17
C ASN A 280 20.59 -7.06 -2.03
N PRO A 281 21.78 -6.88 -1.44
CA PRO A 281 22.25 -7.72 -0.33
C PRO A 281 21.29 -7.75 0.86
N TYR A 282 20.64 -6.63 1.18
CA TYR A 282 19.66 -6.55 2.27
C TYR A 282 18.37 -7.30 1.94
N GLY A 283 17.90 -7.21 0.68
CA GLY A 283 16.75 -7.98 0.20
C GLY A 283 16.99 -9.49 0.30
N ARG A 284 18.22 -9.94 0.01
CA ARG A 284 18.60 -11.35 0.18
C ARG A 284 18.53 -11.81 1.63
N VAL A 285 19.05 -11.00 2.58
CA VAL A 285 18.99 -11.33 4.01
C VAL A 285 17.55 -11.48 4.47
N ILE A 286 16.68 -10.55 4.10
CA ILE A 286 15.26 -10.56 4.45
C ILE A 286 14.56 -11.81 3.91
N LEU A 287 14.70 -12.07 2.62
CA LEU A 287 14.06 -13.23 1.98
C LEU A 287 14.58 -14.54 2.56
N ASN A 288 15.90 -14.63 2.83
CA ASN A 288 16.51 -15.82 3.44
C ASN A 288 15.92 -16.09 4.83
N THR A 289 15.77 -15.03 5.65
CA THR A 289 15.21 -15.13 7.00
C THR A 289 13.74 -15.59 6.93
N ILE A 290 12.91 -14.90 6.13
CA ILE A 290 11.48 -15.24 6.02
C ILE A 290 11.29 -16.67 5.50
N LEU A 291 12.04 -17.07 4.46
CA LEU A 291 11.95 -18.42 3.89
C LEU A 291 12.45 -19.48 4.87
N GLY A 292 13.50 -19.19 5.63
CA GLY A 292 13.99 -20.07 6.70
C GLY A 292 12.97 -20.26 7.81
N GLU A 293 12.31 -19.20 8.28
CA GLU A 293 11.21 -19.28 9.27
C GLU A 293 10.00 -20.06 8.75
N LEU A 294 9.73 -19.98 7.44
CA LEU A 294 8.67 -20.77 6.79
C LEU A 294 9.10 -22.22 6.51
N GLY A 295 10.34 -22.60 6.83
CA GLY A 295 10.87 -23.96 6.64
C GLY A 295 11.29 -24.26 5.20
N HIS A 296 11.58 -23.25 4.37
CA HIS A 296 11.96 -23.38 2.97
C HIS A 296 13.46 -23.13 2.76
N ARG A 297 14.02 -23.62 1.65
CA ARG A 297 15.42 -23.43 1.26
C ARG A 297 15.50 -22.42 0.12
N ALA A 298 16.43 -21.46 0.21
CA ALA A 298 16.59 -20.38 -0.77
C ALA A 298 17.98 -20.37 -1.37
N ASP A 299 18.07 -20.33 -2.70
CA ASP A 299 19.27 -20.03 -3.45
C ASP A 299 19.16 -18.62 -4.08
N PHE A 300 20.23 -17.85 -4.00
CA PHE A 300 20.20 -16.44 -4.42
C PHE A 300 21.07 -16.19 -5.64
N VAL A 301 20.52 -15.44 -6.60
CA VAL A 301 21.22 -14.93 -7.78
C VAL A 301 21.09 -13.41 -7.87
N GLY A 302 22.09 -12.74 -8.46
CA GLY A 302 22.17 -11.27 -8.50
C GLY A 302 21.66 -10.66 -9.79
N SER A 303 21.50 -11.46 -10.83
CA SER A 303 21.13 -10.98 -12.17
C SER A 303 20.10 -11.88 -12.84
N GLY A 304 19.43 -11.31 -13.86
CA GLY A 304 18.48 -12.06 -14.67
C GLY A 304 19.15 -13.18 -15.47
N GLU A 305 20.40 -13.01 -15.88
CA GLU A 305 21.15 -14.02 -16.60
C GLU A 305 21.46 -15.24 -15.73
N GLU A 306 21.90 -14.98 -14.51
CA GLU A 306 22.09 -16.01 -13.50
C GLU A 306 20.80 -16.75 -13.17
N ALA A 307 19.66 -16.04 -13.09
CA ALA A 307 18.34 -16.62 -12.84
C ALA A 307 17.93 -17.58 -13.96
N VAL A 308 18.10 -17.18 -15.24
CA VAL A 308 17.83 -18.06 -16.40
C VAL A 308 18.71 -19.29 -16.40
N ALA A 309 20.00 -19.18 -16.04
CA ALA A 309 20.92 -20.30 -15.96
C ALA A 309 20.61 -21.23 -14.76
N ALA A 310 20.23 -20.65 -13.62
CA ALA A 310 19.99 -21.40 -12.39
C ALA A 310 18.68 -22.19 -12.39
N VAL A 311 17.60 -21.67 -13.01
CA VAL A 311 16.27 -22.27 -12.96
C VAL A 311 16.24 -23.70 -13.51
N ALA A 312 17.15 -24.05 -14.41
CA ALA A 312 17.31 -25.40 -14.98
C ALA A 312 17.74 -26.45 -13.94
N ARG A 313 18.23 -26.03 -12.77
CA ARG A 313 18.60 -26.95 -11.67
C ARG A 313 17.38 -27.56 -10.98
N GLY A 314 16.17 -27.07 -11.24
CA GLY A 314 14.92 -27.57 -10.67
C GLY A 314 14.62 -26.92 -9.31
N TYR A 315 13.72 -25.95 -9.33
CA TYR A 315 13.17 -25.29 -8.13
C TYR A 315 11.67 -25.45 -8.08
N ASP A 316 11.09 -25.43 -6.87
CA ASP A 316 9.65 -25.49 -6.67
C ASP A 316 8.99 -24.13 -7.01
N ALA A 317 9.71 -23.01 -6.84
CA ALA A 317 9.28 -21.66 -7.22
C ALA A 317 10.47 -20.70 -7.45
N VAL A 318 10.23 -19.62 -8.16
CA VAL A 318 11.17 -18.50 -8.34
C VAL A 318 10.57 -17.24 -7.74
N LEU A 319 11.29 -16.55 -6.86
CA LEU A 319 11.01 -15.19 -6.43
C LEU A 319 11.82 -14.24 -7.32
N MET A 320 11.14 -13.38 -8.10
CA MET A 320 11.74 -12.49 -9.07
C MET A 320 11.56 -11.03 -8.69
N ASP A 321 12.62 -10.34 -8.36
CA ASP A 321 12.56 -8.87 -8.23
C ASP A 321 12.28 -8.24 -9.60
N VAL A 322 11.19 -7.46 -9.68
CA VAL A 322 10.83 -6.74 -10.93
C VAL A 322 11.87 -5.68 -11.27
N GLY A 323 12.50 -5.06 -10.26
CA GLY A 323 13.55 -4.06 -10.39
C GLY A 323 14.98 -4.61 -10.48
N LEU A 324 15.17 -5.85 -10.93
CA LEU A 324 16.48 -6.51 -10.96
C LEU A 324 17.51 -5.72 -11.79
N ALA A 325 18.71 -5.49 -11.21
CA ALA A 325 19.75 -4.69 -11.84
C ALA A 325 20.23 -5.29 -13.17
N GLY A 326 20.41 -4.43 -14.18
CA GLY A 326 20.94 -4.79 -15.51
C GLY A 326 19.95 -5.42 -16.48
N THR A 327 18.83 -6.00 -16.00
CA THR A 327 17.76 -6.54 -16.84
C THR A 327 16.42 -6.32 -16.17
N ASN A 328 15.41 -5.86 -16.93
CA ASN A 328 14.04 -5.79 -16.42
C ASN A 328 13.58 -7.22 -16.08
N GLY A 329 13.11 -7.45 -14.85
CA GLY A 329 12.63 -8.75 -14.37
C GLY A 329 11.62 -9.41 -15.32
N ALA A 330 10.76 -8.61 -15.98
CA ALA A 330 9.83 -9.09 -17.00
C ALA A 330 10.55 -9.74 -18.22
N ASN A 331 11.68 -9.20 -18.65
CA ASN A 331 12.48 -9.81 -19.75
C ASN A 331 13.11 -11.13 -19.31
N THR A 332 13.59 -11.20 -18.07
CA THR A 332 14.14 -12.42 -17.49
C THR A 332 13.07 -13.52 -17.47
N VAL A 333 11.86 -13.19 -17.06
CA VAL A 333 10.75 -14.15 -17.02
C VAL A 333 10.39 -14.65 -18.42
N ARG A 334 10.31 -13.78 -19.43
CA ARG A 334 10.08 -14.22 -20.82
C ARG A 334 11.15 -15.18 -21.29
N ARG A 335 12.42 -14.95 -20.94
CA ARG A 335 13.53 -15.86 -21.25
C ARG A 335 13.39 -17.20 -20.54
N ILE A 336 13.00 -17.22 -19.26
CA ILE A 336 12.71 -18.45 -18.53
C ILE A 336 11.55 -19.21 -19.19
N ARG A 337 10.46 -18.54 -19.56
CA ARG A 337 9.30 -19.14 -20.23
C ARG A 337 9.62 -19.70 -21.63
N ALA A 338 10.68 -19.23 -22.26
CA ALA A 338 11.18 -19.72 -23.54
C ALA A 338 12.13 -20.93 -23.42
N LEU A 339 12.51 -21.34 -22.21
CA LEU A 339 13.37 -22.52 -22.00
C LEU A 339 12.60 -23.81 -22.31
N PRO A 340 13.30 -24.86 -22.73
CA PRO A 340 12.66 -26.17 -22.89
C PRO A 340 12.38 -26.86 -21.56
N GLY A 341 11.32 -27.70 -21.52
CA GLY A 341 11.07 -28.61 -20.41
C GLY A 341 10.43 -28.00 -19.18
N VAL A 342 10.74 -28.52 -17.98
CA VAL A 342 10.10 -28.19 -16.71
C VAL A 342 10.46 -26.77 -16.26
N ALA A 343 11.65 -26.28 -16.56
CA ALA A 343 12.11 -24.94 -16.18
C ALA A 343 11.16 -23.82 -16.64
N ALA A 344 10.60 -23.96 -17.85
CA ALA A 344 9.64 -22.99 -18.38
C ALA A 344 8.32 -22.94 -17.60
N ARG A 345 8.00 -23.97 -16.83
CA ARG A 345 6.75 -24.11 -16.06
C ARG A 345 6.94 -23.84 -14.58
N THR A 346 8.19 -23.62 -14.11
CA THR A 346 8.45 -23.29 -12.71
C THR A 346 7.65 -22.05 -12.31
N PRO A 347 6.85 -22.11 -11.23
CA PRO A 347 6.07 -20.97 -10.76
C PRO A 347 6.96 -19.77 -10.46
N ILE A 348 6.56 -18.57 -10.91
CA ILE A 348 7.31 -17.34 -10.72
C ILE A 348 6.46 -16.32 -9.97
N ILE A 349 6.94 -15.90 -8.81
CA ILE A 349 6.34 -14.87 -7.96
C ILE A 349 7.11 -13.56 -8.16
N ALA A 350 6.44 -12.52 -8.62
CA ALA A 350 6.99 -11.17 -8.74
C ALA A 350 7.13 -10.52 -7.36
N LEU A 351 8.28 -9.89 -7.09
CA LEU A 351 8.50 -9.02 -5.95
C LEU A 351 8.66 -7.58 -6.48
N SER A 352 7.74 -6.67 -6.14
CA SER A 352 7.81 -5.27 -6.62
C SER A 352 7.68 -4.25 -5.49
N GLY A 353 8.46 -3.19 -5.60
CA GLY A 353 8.41 -2.02 -4.70
C GLY A 353 7.40 -0.96 -5.12
N HIS A 354 6.81 -1.06 -6.31
CA HIS A 354 5.88 -0.06 -6.83
C HIS A 354 4.42 -0.52 -6.71
N PRO A 355 3.50 0.37 -6.32
CA PRO A 355 2.08 0.04 -6.18
C PRO A 355 1.28 0.19 -7.48
N ASP A 356 1.94 0.36 -8.64
CA ASP A 356 1.25 0.70 -9.89
C ASP A 356 0.62 -0.56 -10.54
N ALA A 357 -0.64 -0.43 -10.94
CA ALA A 357 -1.38 -1.49 -11.65
C ALA A 357 -0.69 -1.89 -12.97
N ASP A 358 0.07 -0.97 -13.55
CA ASP A 358 0.85 -1.22 -14.76
C ASP A 358 1.97 -2.23 -14.52
N ASP A 359 2.62 -2.22 -13.34
CA ASP A 359 3.68 -3.18 -12.99
C ASP A 359 3.12 -4.61 -12.84
N GLU A 360 1.94 -4.76 -12.23
CA GLU A 360 1.28 -6.06 -12.12
C GLU A 360 0.83 -6.58 -13.49
N GLN A 361 0.30 -5.72 -14.36
CA GLN A 361 -0.07 -6.11 -15.72
C GLN A 361 1.16 -6.50 -16.54
N ILE A 362 2.26 -5.76 -16.43
CA ILE A 362 3.53 -6.08 -17.08
C ILE A 362 4.07 -7.41 -16.58
N ALA A 363 4.02 -7.67 -15.28
CA ALA A 363 4.45 -8.91 -14.67
C ALA A 363 3.62 -10.10 -15.18
N ARG A 364 2.30 -9.99 -15.19
CA ARG A 364 1.38 -11.01 -15.71
C ARG A 364 1.58 -11.25 -17.20
N ALA A 365 1.72 -10.18 -18.00
CA ALA A 365 1.99 -10.27 -19.44
C ALA A 365 3.36 -10.90 -19.76
N ALA A 366 4.31 -10.83 -18.83
CA ALA A 366 5.60 -11.50 -18.94
C ALA A 366 5.55 -12.99 -18.58
N GLY A 367 4.44 -13.47 -17.96
CA GLY A 367 4.26 -14.87 -17.55
C GLY A 367 4.58 -15.13 -16.08
N MET A 368 4.51 -14.13 -15.21
CA MET A 368 4.56 -14.31 -13.75
C MET A 368 3.22 -14.83 -13.24
N ASP A 369 3.25 -15.76 -12.27
CA ASP A 369 2.06 -16.47 -11.76
C ASP A 369 1.41 -15.76 -10.57
N PHE A 370 2.21 -15.06 -9.77
CA PHE A 370 1.77 -14.34 -8.59
C PHE A 370 2.57 -13.05 -8.38
N TYR A 371 2.03 -12.14 -7.55
CA TYR A 371 2.62 -10.84 -7.30
C TYR A 371 2.62 -10.55 -5.80
N VAL A 372 3.79 -10.21 -5.24
CA VAL A 372 3.98 -9.82 -3.84
C VAL A 372 4.62 -8.43 -3.80
N ARG A 373 4.04 -7.58 -2.98
CA ARG A 373 4.56 -6.23 -2.79
C ARG A 373 5.69 -6.20 -1.78
N LYS A 374 6.72 -5.44 -2.06
CA LYS A 374 7.75 -5.05 -1.08
C LYS A 374 7.22 -3.89 -0.20
N PRO A 375 7.44 -3.89 1.13
CA PRO A 375 8.22 -4.87 1.88
C PRO A 375 7.51 -6.22 1.99
N VAL A 376 8.27 -7.30 1.79
CA VAL A 376 7.74 -8.66 1.83
C VAL A 376 7.46 -9.05 3.28
N SER A 377 6.21 -9.40 3.58
CA SER A 377 5.82 -9.93 4.90
C SER A 377 5.84 -11.46 4.91
N PRO A 378 6.15 -12.12 6.04
CA PRO A 378 6.12 -13.58 6.15
C PRO A 378 4.78 -14.19 5.75
N SER A 379 3.66 -13.60 6.20
CA SER A 379 2.31 -14.07 5.87
C SER A 379 1.97 -13.88 4.38
N GLY A 380 2.37 -12.75 3.78
CA GLY A 380 2.16 -12.47 2.37
C GLY A 380 2.95 -13.43 1.46
N LEU A 381 4.20 -13.73 1.83
CA LEU A 381 5.03 -14.66 1.09
C LEU A 381 4.53 -16.10 1.23
N ALA A 382 4.12 -16.51 2.43
CA ALA A 382 3.53 -17.83 2.66
C ALA A 382 2.25 -18.03 1.83
N ALA A 383 1.37 -17.03 1.78
CA ALA A 383 0.15 -17.10 0.97
C ALA A 383 0.46 -17.20 -0.54
N ALA A 384 1.45 -16.45 -1.03
CA ALA A 384 1.88 -16.49 -2.43
C ALA A 384 2.47 -17.87 -2.80
N LEU A 385 3.34 -18.42 -1.96
CA LEU A 385 3.92 -19.77 -2.16
C LEU A 385 2.85 -20.86 -2.17
N ALA A 386 1.90 -20.81 -1.22
CA ALA A 386 0.79 -21.74 -1.18
C ALA A 386 -0.08 -21.67 -2.45
N ALA A 387 -0.30 -20.47 -3.00
CA ALA A 387 -1.13 -20.27 -4.18
C ALA A 387 -0.49 -20.81 -5.48
N VAL A 388 0.85 -20.81 -5.59
CA VAL A 388 1.55 -21.20 -6.82
C VAL A 388 2.05 -22.66 -6.79
N VAL A 389 2.32 -23.23 -5.62
CA VAL A 389 2.82 -24.61 -5.48
C VAL A 389 1.67 -25.62 -5.42
N ALA A 390 0.44 -25.17 -5.13
CA ALA A 390 -0.76 -26.03 -5.14
C ALA A 390 -1.33 -26.29 -6.55
N LYS A 391 -0.76 -25.65 -7.61
CA LYS A 391 -1.10 -25.89 -9.02
C LYS A 391 -0.19 -26.95 -9.63
#